data_f1cb68ec58cb894be496088f26c2d847
#
_entry.id   f1cb68ec58cb894be496088f26c2d847
#
_cell.length_a   1.000
_cell.length_b   1.000
_cell.length_c   1.000
_cell.angle_alpha   90.00
_cell.angle_beta   90.00
_cell.angle_gamma   90.00
#
_symmetry.space_group_name_H-M   'P 1'
#
loop_
_entity.id
_entity.type
_entity.pdbx_description
1 polymer ?
#
loop_
_entity_poly.entity_id
_entity_poly.type
_entity_poly.pdbx_seq_one_letter_code
_entity_poly.pdbx_strand_id
1 'polypeptide(L)'
;GIRGNGYVILDIDADLKIYQKLWGDDLKNAPKITSTKKNAAKFVFKIPSDRWQGLKGFGLGDRNYEILWGRQGVLYGLYPGHERTNTPEGKYTLHGDLNAVPVAPEWLIAEMKEKEDTNIIKKDIDFTDRTQDEIAQIISDCMSVIPQKGAGSRDHWVRVGMAIHSVLPNDMGLHLWSQWSSEDPDYSEEWEE
;
A
#
# COMPACT_ATOMS: atom_id res chain seq x y z
N GLY A 1 -20.42 4.68 4.12
CA GLY A 1 -19.25 3.79 3.89
C GLY A 1 -19.47 2.42 4.51
N ILE A 2 -18.86 1.40 3.95
CA ILE A 2 -18.79 0.07 4.60
C ILE A 2 -17.54 0.09 5.48
N ARG A 3 -17.70 -0.29 6.73
CA ARG A 3 -16.62 -0.65 7.64
C ARG A 3 -16.56 -2.16 7.76
N GLY A 4 -15.37 -2.71 7.60
CA GLY A 4 -15.10 -4.11 7.42
C GLY A 4 -15.49 -5.09 8.50
N ASN A 5 -16.75 -5.47 8.59
CA ASN A 5 -17.15 -6.71 9.27
C ASN A 5 -17.39 -7.78 8.20
N GLY A 6 -16.29 -8.36 7.69
CA GLY A 6 -16.36 -9.40 6.67
C GLY A 6 -16.54 -8.91 5.24
N TYR A 7 -16.46 -7.62 4.98
CA TYR A 7 -16.44 -7.06 3.63
C TYR A 7 -15.03 -6.68 3.20
N VAL A 8 -14.70 -7.00 1.98
CA VAL A 8 -13.47 -6.58 1.31
C VAL A 8 -13.83 -5.79 0.06
N ILE A 9 -13.07 -4.74 -0.20
CA ILE A 9 -13.20 -3.94 -1.41
C ILE A 9 -11.94 -4.13 -2.24
N LEU A 10 -12.13 -4.57 -3.49
CA LEU A 10 -11.11 -4.55 -4.52
C LEU A 10 -11.22 -3.20 -5.23
N ASP A 11 -10.25 -2.33 -5.05
CA ASP A 11 -10.19 -0.98 -5.62
C ASP A 11 -9.24 -0.97 -6.82
N ILE A 12 -9.78 -0.91 -8.01
CA ILE A 12 -9.01 -0.88 -9.26
C ILE A 12 -8.90 0.57 -9.71
N ASP A 13 -7.70 1.12 -9.62
CA ASP A 13 -7.43 2.54 -9.87
C ASP A 13 -7.09 2.88 -11.32
N ALA A 14 -6.69 1.90 -12.12
CA ALA A 14 -6.39 2.04 -13.53
C ALA A 14 -6.58 0.70 -14.24
N ASP A 15 -6.63 0.73 -15.57
CA ASP A 15 -6.67 -0.46 -16.42
C ASP A 15 -7.82 -1.44 -16.15
N LEU A 16 -8.97 -0.91 -15.71
CA LEU A 16 -10.16 -1.72 -15.39
C LEU A 16 -10.50 -2.75 -16.48
N LYS A 17 -10.28 -2.42 -17.74
CA LYS A 17 -10.56 -3.35 -18.86
C LYS A 17 -9.66 -4.60 -18.81
N ILE A 18 -8.41 -4.45 -18.38
CA ILE A 18 -7.48 -5.58 -18.22
C ILE A 18 -8.00 -6.50 -17.13
N TYR A 19 -8.36 -5.94 -15.97
CA TYR A 19 -8.88 -6.74 -14.86
C TYR A 19 -10.25 -7.34 -15.12
N GLN A 20 -11.11 -6.66 -15.88
CA GLN A 20 -12.37 -7.24 -16.36
C GLN A 20 -12.14 -8.43 -17.30
N LYS A 21 -11.06 -8.42 -18.08
CA LYS A 21 -10.69 -9.55 -18.91
C LYS A 21 -10.12 -10.72 -18.09
N LEU A 22 -9.35 -10.42 -17.04
CA LEU A 22 -8.72 -11.44 -16.17
C LEU A 22 -9.72 -12.06 -15.19
N TRP A 23 -10.59 -11.24 -14.60
CA TRP A 23 -11.46 -11.62 -13.48
C TRP A 23 -12.94 -11.36 -13.77
N GLY A 24 -13.31 -11.26 -15.05
CA GLY A 24 -14.62 -10.76 -15.47
C GLY A 24 -15.82 -11.51 -14.89
N ASP A 25 -15.75 -12.82 -14.81
CA ASP A 25 -16.83 -13.64 -14.27
C ASP A 25 -17.02 -13.41 -12.77
N ASP A 26 -15.92 -13.26 -12.02
CA ASP A 26 -15.96 -12.96 -10.59
C ASP A 26 -16.46 -11.55 -10.31
N LEU A 27 -16.04 -10.56 -11.12
CA LEU A 27 -16.43 -9.16 -10.96
C LEU A 27 -17.87 -8.87 -11.38
N LYS A 28 -18.43 -9.68 -12.27
CA LYS A 28 -19.72 -9.44 -12.93
C LYS A 28 -20.89 -9.35 -11.95
N ASN A 29 -20.86 -10.16 -10.91
CA ASN A 29 -21.94 -10.26 -9.93
C ASN A 29 -21.68 -9.44 -8.67
N ALA A 30 -20.51 -8.82 -8.55
CA ALA A 30 -20.16 -7.99 -7.40
C ALA A 30 -20.75 -6.59 -7.52
N PRO A 31 -21.29 -6.02 -6.46
CA PRO A 31 -21.63 -4.61 -6.43
C PRO A 31 -20.43 -3.77 -6.83
N LYS A 32 -20.64 -2.86 -7.78
CA LYS A 32 -19.61 -2.04 -8.40
C LYS A 32 -19.78 -0.59 -8.00
N ILE A 33 -18.70 0.06 -7.63
CA ILE A 33 -18.67 1.50 -7.36
C ILE A 33 -17.82 2.16 -8.44
N THR A 34 -18.38 3.15 -9.09
CA THR A 34 -17.69 3.97 -10.08
C THR A 34 -17.51 5.39 -9.56
N SER A 35 -16.50 6.08 -10.06
CA SER A 35 -16.27 7.49 -9.80
C SER A 35 -16.16 8.25 -11.14
N THR A 36 -15.90 9.55 -11.07
CA THR A 36 -15.55 10.34 -12.25
C THR A 36 -14.22 9.96 -12.88
N LYS A 37 -13.36 9.21 -12.14
CA LYS A 37 -12.10 8.69 -12.66
C LYS A 37 -12.37 7.61 -13.72
N LYS A 38 -11.82 7.82 -14.90
CA LYS A 38 -11.95 6.88 -16.02
C LYS A 38 -11.12 5.62 -15.76
N ASN A 39 -11.59 4.48 -16.24
CA ASN A 39 -10.91 3.17 -16.14
C ASN A 39 -10.63 2.71 -14.70
N ALA A 40 -11.41 3.18 -13.74
CA ALA A 40 -11.32 2.81 -12.34
C ALA A 40 -12.68 2.33 -11.83
N ALA A 41 -12.68 1.38 -10.91
CA ALA A 41 -13.87 0.94 -10.20
C ALA A 41 -13.51 0.16 -8.94
N LYS A 42 -14.42 0.16 -7.97
CA LYS A 42 -14.33 -0.68 -6.77
C LYS A 42 -15.36 -1.79 -6.86
N PHE A 43 -15.01 -2.97 -6.36
CA PHE A 43 -15.90 -4.12 -6.29
C PHE A 43 -15.98 -4.60 -4.85
N VAL A 44 -17.19 -4.95 -4.38
CA VAL A 44 -17.43 -5.35 -3.00
C VAL A 44 -17.68 -6.84 -2.93
N PHE A 45 -16.95 -7.53 -2.05
CA PHE A 45 -17.12 -8.94 -1.76
C PHE A 45 -17.28 -9.17 -0.27
N LYS A 46 -17.81 -10.33 0.11
CA LYS A 46 -17.94 -10.78 1.48
C LYS A 46 -17.01 -11.96 1.73
N ILE A 47 -16.34 -11.96 2.88
CA ILE A 47 -15.51 -13.07 3.32
C ILE A 47 -16.20 -13.72 4.53
N PRO A 48 -16.46 -15.05 4.50
CA PRO A 48 -16.99 -15.78 5.65
C PRO A 48 -16.10 -15.65 6.88
N SER A 49 -16.70 -15.59 8.06
CA SER A 49 -15.99 -15.28 9.31
C SER A 49 -14.94 -16.32 9.72
N ASP A 50 -15.15 -17.56 9.33
CA ASP A 50 -14.21 -18.67 9.54
C ASP A 50 -12.92 -18.55 8.71
N ARG A 51 -12.89 -17.62 7.75
CA ARG A 51 -11.75 -17.38 6.86
C ARG A 51 -10.99 -16.08 7.15
N TRP A 52 -11.34 -15.33 8.19
CA TRP A 52 -10.74 -14.01 8.47
C TRP A 52 -9.30 -14.06 9.01
N GLN A 53 -8.93 -15.20 9.63
CA GLN A 53 -7.61 -15.32 10.26
C GLN A 53 -6.48 -15.19 9.23
N GLY A 54 -5.50 -14.37 9.53
CA GLY A 54 -4.31 -14.16 8.69
C GLY A 54 -4.56 -13.34 7.42
N LEU A 55 -5.74 -12.72 7.26
CA LEU A 55 -6.01 -11.87 6.10
C LEU A 55 -5.49 -10.45 6.33
N LYS A 56 -4.81 -9.91 5.33
CA LYS A 56 -4.38 -8.51 5.29
C LYS A 56 -4.85 -7.84 4.00
N GLY A 57 -5.22 -6.57 4.11
CA GLY A 57 -5.37 -5.70 2.94
C GLY A 57 -4.02 -5.12 2.55
N PHE A 58 -3.89 -4.67 1.32
CA PHE A 58 -2.69 -3.97 0.86
C PHE A 58 -3.06 -2.79 -0.04
N GLY A 59 -2.18 -1.80 -0.07
CA GLY A 59 -2.27 -0.64 -0.94
C GLY A 59 -1.75 -0.90 -2.34
N LEU A 60 -1.78 0.13 -3.17
CA LEU A 60 -1.42 0.07 -4.60
C LEU A 60 -0.05 -0.55 -4.85
N GLY A 61 0.99 -0.12 -4.15
CA GLY A 61 2.35 -0.56 -4.45
C GLY A 61 2.64 -0.46 -5.96
N ASP A 62 3.18 -1.54 -6.53
CA ASP A 62 3.43 -1.68 -7.98
C ASP A 62 2.19 -2.13 -8.78
N ARG A 63 1.05 -2.24 -8.12
CA ARG A 63 -0.20 -2.74 -8.70
C ARG A 63 -1.14 -1.58 -8.98
N ASN A 64 -1.94 -1.71 -10.01
CA ASN A 64 -3.01 -0.74 -10.31
C ASN A 64 -4.31 -1.05 -9.55
N TYR A 65 -4.23 -1.76 -8.43
CA TYR A 65 -5.36 -2.07 -7.55
C TYR A 65 -4.94 -2.21 -6.09
N GLU A 66 -5.88 -1.94 -5.21
CA GLU A 66 -5.77 -2.12 -3.77
C GLU A 66 -6.79 -3.13 -3.25
N ILE A 67 -6.46 -3.80 -2.14
CA ILE A 67 -7.39 -4.62 -1.39
C ILE A 67 -7.64 -3.97 -0.03
N LEU A 68 -8.83 -3.41 0.14
CA LEU A 68 -9.23 -2.72 1.35
C LEU A 68 -9.93 -3.71 2.29
N TRP A 69 -9.17 -4.27 3.22
CA TRP A 69 -9.65 -5.15 4.27
C TRP A 69 -9.49 -4.47 5.62
N GLY A 70 -10.56 -4.45 6.44
CA GLY A 70 -10.54 -3.75 7.72
C GLY A 70 -10.49 -2.22 7.62
N ARG A 71 -10.54 -1.67 6.41
CA ARG A 71 -10.54 -0.24 6.13
C ARG A 71 -11.92 0.24 5.71
N GLN A 72 -12.14 1.55 5.81
CA GLN A 72 -13.36 2.16 5.34
C GLN A 72 -13.29 2.42 3.82
N GLY A 73 -14.32 2.00 3.09
CA GLY A 73 -14.51 2.33 1.68
C GLY A 73 -15.72 3.23 1.47
N VAL A 74 -15.60 4.21 0.58
CA VAL A 74 -16.74 5.05 0.15
C VAL A 74 -17.52 4.32 -0.93
N LEU A 75 -18.83 4.20 -0.74
CA LEU A 75 -19.73 3.50 -1.65
C LEU A 75 -20.45 4.44 -2.61
N TYR A 76 -20.88 5.58 -2.10
CA TYR A 76 -21.62 6.58 -2.89
C TYR A 76 -21.49 7.96 -2.25
N GLY A 77 -21.81 8.99 -2.98
CA GLY A 77 -21.83 10.37 -2.52
C GLY A 77 -20.87 11.28 -3.32
N LEU A 78 -20.93 12.55 -2.98
CA LEU A 78 -20.01 13.54 -3.52
C LEU A 78 -18.71 13.54 -2.74
N TYR A 79 -17.61 13.76 -3.42
CA TYR A 79 -16.34 14.07 -2.78
C TYR A 79 -15.81 15.42 -3.28
N PRO A 80 -15.27 16.27 -2.39
CA PRO A 80 -14.66 17.52 -2.80
C PRO A 80 -13.38 17.22 -3.57
N GLY A 81 -13.04 18.07 -4.51
CA GLY A 81 -11.74 18.06 -5.16
C GLY A 81 -10.63 18.28 -4.13
N HIS A 82 -9.42 17.90 -4.48
CA HIS A 82 -8.26 18.10 -3.63
C HIS A 82 -7.14 18.77 -4.43
N GLU A 83 -6.82 20.02 -4.10
CA GLU A 83 -5.85 20.83 -4.84
C GLU A 83 -4.45 20.21 -4.83
N ARG A 84 -3.96 19.73 -3.69
CA ARG A 84 -2.63 19.09 -3.55
C ARG A 84 -2.42 17.91 -4.49
N THR A 85 -3.46 17.14 -4.76
CA THR A 85 -3.40 15.94 -5.62
C THR A 85 -3.95 16.21 -7.00
N ASN A 86 -4.32 17.45 -7.31
CA ASN A 86 -4.98 17.83 -8.55
C ASN A 86 -6.18 16.92 -8.89
N THR A 87 -6.90 16.50 -7.83
CA THR A 87 -8.07 15.63 -7.95
C THR A 87 -9.31 16.51 -8.08
N PRO A 88 -10.04 16.47 -9.20
CA PRO A 88 -11.27 17.23 -9.34
C PRO A 88 -12.36 16.70 -8.40
N GLU A 89 -13.31 17.56 -8.08
CA GLU A 89 -14.54 17.12 -7.41
C GLU A 89 -15.24 16.03 -8.22
N GLY A 90 -15.94 15.14 -7.54
CA GLY A 90 -16.58 14.05 -8.23
C GLY A 90 -17.65 13.36 -7.40
N LYS A 91 -18.18 12.29 -7.99
CA LYS A 91 -19.26 11.50 -7.40
C LYS A 91 -18.93 10.02 -7.49
N TYR A 92 -19.10 9.34 -6.35
CA TYR A 92 -19.16 7.88 -6.32
C TYR A 92 -20.61 7.42 -6.58
N THR A 93 -20.77 6.44 -7.45
CA THR A 93 -22.05 5.83 -7.78
C THR A 93 -21.97 4.32 -7.54
N LEU A 94 -22.88 3.82 -6.71
CA LEU A 94 -23.02 2.39 -6.45
C LEU A 94 -23.95 1.77 -7.50
N HIS A 95 -23.52 0.66 -8.07
CA HIS A 95 -24.28 -0.20 -8.97
C HIS A 95 -24.42 -1.60 -8.35
N GLY A 96 -25.59 -2.16 -8.40
CA GLY A 96 -25.88 -3.47 -7.80
C GLY A 96 -26.47 -3.38 -6.38
N ASP A 97 -26.73 -4.54 -5.79
CA ASP A 97 -27.37 -4.67 -4.50
C ASP A 97 -26.37 -5.10 -3.42
N LEU A 98 -26.26 -4.29 -2.37
CA LEU A 98 -25.41 -4.60 -1.20
C LEU A 98 -25.97 -5.74 -0.33
N ASN A 99 -27.24 -6.12 -0.51
CA ASN A 99 -27.79 -7.29 0.19
C ASN A 99 -27.39 -8.61 -0.51
N ALA A 100 -26.98 -8.53 -1.78
CA ALA A 100 -26.57 -9.66 -2.62
C ALA A 100 -25.05 -9.66 -2.89
N VAL A 101 -24.25 -9.22 -1.92
CA VAL A 101 -22.78 -9.23 -2.07
C VAL A 101 -22.26 -10.66 -2.15
N PRO A 102 -21.58 -11.04 -3.24
CA PRO A 102 -21.04 -12.39 -3.41
C PRO A 102 -19.87 -12.66 -2.46
N VAL A 103 -19.58 -13.92 -2.23
CA VAL A 103 -18.37 -14.37 -1.53
C VAL A 103 -17.15 -14.01 -2.39
N ALA A 104 -16.09 -13.55 -1.74
CA ALA A 104 -14.84 -13.25 -2.40
C ALA A 104 -14.28 -14.50 -3.12
N PRO A 105 -13.84 -14.37 -4.37
CA PRO A 105 -13.24 -15.48 -5.09
C PRO A 105 -11.93 -15.94 -4.43
N GLU A 106 -11.58 -17.20 -4.62
CA GLU A 106 -10.42 -17.82 -3.97
C GLU A 106 -9.11 -17.11 -4.28
N TRP A 107 -8.93 -16.61 -5.49
CA TRP A 107 -7.73 -15.85 -5.85
C TRP A 107 -7.60 -14.56 -5.02
N LEU A 108 -8.72 -13.85 -4.75
CA LEU A 108 -8.70 -12.62 -3.95
C LEU A 108 -8.33 -12.93 -2.49
N ILE A 109 -8.89 -14.01 -1.93
CA ILE A 109 -8.55 -14.47 -0.58
C ILE A 109 -7.08 -14.91 -0.51
N ALA A 110 -6.59 -15.61 -1.55
CA ALA A 110 -5.19 -16.01 -1.62
C ALA A 110 -4.23 -14.82 -1.68
N GLU A 111 -4.59 -13.75 -2.41
CA GLU A 111 -3.83 -12.50 -2.44
C GLU A 111 -3.79 -11.79 -1.08
N MET A 112 -4.85 -11.96 -0.27
CA MET A 112 -4.97 -11.35 1.06
C MET A 112 -4.24 -12.14 2.16
N LYS A 113 -3.94 -13.41 1.93
CA LYS A 113 -3.13 -14.17 2.87
C LYS A 113 -1.73 -13.58 2.90
N GLU A 114 -1.19 -13.42 4.09
CA GLU A 114 0.23 -13.17 4.22
C GLU A 114 0.95 -14.21 3.38
N LYS A 115 1.70 -13.76 2.38
CA LYS A 115 2.74 -14.62 1.84
C LYS A 115 3.59 -14.93 3.07
N GLU A 116 3.63 -16.19 3.50
CA GLU A 116 4.65 -16.61 4.44
C GLU A 116 5.92 -15.99 3.92
N ASP A 117 6.47 -15.07 4.69
CA ASP A 117 7.73 -14.44 4.34
C ASP A 117 8.66 -15.59 3.99
N THR A 118 8.88 -15.79 2.68
CA THR A 118 9.83 -16.79 2.22
C THR A 118 11.16 -16.34 2.81
N ASN A 119 11.40 -16.79 4.04
CA ASN A 119 12.67 -16.69 4.74
C ASN A 119 13.49 -15.45 4.35
N ILE A 120 12.98 -14.26 4.59
CA ILE A 120 13.87 -13.23 5.10
C ILE A 120 14.27 -13.83 6.44
N ILE A 121 15.38 -14.56 6.46
CA ILE A 121 16.12 -14.81 7.67
C ILE A 121 16.25 -13.42 8.26
N LYS A 122 15.38 -13.10 9.25
CA LYS A 122 15.67 -12.04 10.20
C LYS A 122 16.89 -12.58 10.93
N LYS A 123 18.04 -12.47 10.27
CA LYS A 123 19.30 -12.49 10.96
C LYS A 123 19.17 -11.24 11.80
N ASP A 124 18.81 -11.41 13.06
CA ASP A 124 19.02 -10.36 14.05
C ASP A 124 20.51 -10.06 13.93
N ILE A 125 20.81 -9.00 13.17
CA ILE A 125 22.19 -8.53 13.09
C ILE A 125 22.42 -7.97 14.47
N ASP A 126 23.15 -8.74 15.27
CA ASP A 126 23.53 -8.31 16.60
C ASP A 126 24.57 -7.20 16.46
N PHE A 127 24.18 -6.00 16.81
CA PHE A 127 25.05 -4.84 16.86
C PHE A 127 25.65 -4.59 18.24
N THR A 128 25.39 -5.47 19.21
CA THR A 128 25.74 -5.25 20.64
C THR A 128 27.25 -5.08 20.85
N ASP A 129 28.06 -5.75 20.05
CA ASP A 129 29.53 -5.71 20.13
C ASP A 129 30.18 -4.74 19.14
N ARG A 130 29.40 -3.88 18.46
CA ARG A 130 29.90 -2.95 17.45
C ARG A 130 29.90 -1.53 17.97
N THR A 131 30.93 -0.78 17.57
CA THR A 131 30.98 0.67 17.80
C THR A 131 29.98 1.39 16.88
N GLN A 132 29.61 2.61 17.26
CA GLN A 132 28.71 3.43 16.42
C GLN A 132 29.31 3.72 15.04
N ASP A 133 30.63 3.89 14.94
CA ASP A 133 31.33 4.11 13.68
C ASP A 133 31.27 2.87 12.76
N GLU A 134 31.42 1.67 13.33
CA GLU A 134 31.27 0.42 12.57
C GLU A 134 29.83 0.23 12.06
N ILE A 135 28.85 0.56 12.90
CA ILE A 135 27.45 0.55 12.52
C ILE A 135 27.17 1.56 11.40
N ALA A 136 27.68 2.77 11.52
CA ALA A 136 27.54 3.81 10.51
C ALA A 136 28.15 3.40 9.16
N GLN A 137 29.32 2.75 9.19
CA GLN A 137 29.96 2.24 7.97
C GLN A 137 29.10 1.15 7.29
N ILE A 138 28.56 0.20 8.07
CA ILE A 138 27.66 -0.84 7.54
C ILE A 138 26.42 -0.21 6.90
N ILE A 139 25.81 0.78 7.56
CA ILE A 139 24.65 1.50 7.03
C ILE A 139 25.04 2.20 5.71
N SER A 140 26.15 2.92 5.68
CA SER A 140 26.66 3.58 4.47
C SER A 140 26.85 2.62 3.31
N ASP A 141 27.45 1.47 3.57
CA ASP A 141 27.66 0.41 2.55
C ASP A 141 26.32 -0.13 2.03
N CYS A 142 25.35 -0.35 2.92
CA CYS A 142 24.00 -0.77 2.51
C CYS A 142 23.31 0.30 1.66
N MET A 143 23.42 1.56 2.06
CA MET A 143 22.77 2.67 1.36
C MET A 143 23.34 2.91 -0.03
N SER A 144 24.61 2.59 -0.26
CA SER A 144 25.24 2.69 -1.60
C SER A 144 24.57 1.82 -2.66
N VAL A 145 23.82 0.79 -2.25
CA VAL A 145 23.14 -0.16 -3.15
C VAL A 145 21.60 -0.04 -3.09
N ILE A 146 21.07 0.76 -2.15
CA ILE A 146 19.63 1.00 -2.03
C ILE A 146 19.27 2.22 -2.90
N PRO A 147 18.43 2.04 -3.94
CA PRO A 147 18.03 3.17 -4.78
C PRO A 147 17.15 4.16 -4.00
N GLN A 148 17.34 5.46 -4.23
CA GLN A 148 16.51 6.52 -3.63
C GLN A 148 15.05 6.43 -4.10
N LYS A 149 14.85 6.11 -5.38
CA LYS A 149 13.53 5.89 -5.98
C LYS A 149 13.19 4.41 -6.02
N GLY A 150 12.35 3.99 -5.07
CA GLY A 150 11.64 2.71 -5.11
C GLY A 150 10.17 2.91 -5.49
N ALA A 151 9.45 1.83 -5.69
CA ALA A 151 8.01 1.86 -5.87
C ALA A 151 7.31 2.53 -4.67
N GLY A 152 6.64 3.66 -4.90
CA GLY A 152 6.02 4.44 -3.84
C GLY A 152 7.03 5.34 -3.09
N SER A 153 7.77 6.13 -3.80
CA SER A 153 8.92 6.94 -3.39
C SER A 153 8.93 7.41 -1.92
N ARG A 154 7.83 8.00 -1.39
CA ARG A 154 7.77 8.47 -0.01
C ARG A 154 7.78 7.33 1.01
N ASP A 155 7.02 6.27 0.80
CA ASP A 155 6.94 5.13 1.73
C ASP A 155 8.28 4.40 1.80
N HIS A 156 8.98 4.28 0.67
CA HIS A 156 10.32 3.73 0.61
C HIS A 156 11.31 4.60 1.38
N TRP A 157 11.31 5.88 1.12
CA TRP A 157 12.15 6.87 1.79
C TRP A 157 11.96 6.86 3.32
N VAL A 158 10.70 6.88 3.80
CA VAL A 158 10.38 6.78 5.23
C VAL A 158 10.87 5.45 5.83
N ARG A 159 10.69 4.33 5.13
CA ARG A 159 11.14 3.01 5.62
C ARG A 159 12.65 2.93 5.78
N VAL A 160 13.40 3.50 4.84
CA VAL A 160 14.87 3.56 4.94
C VAL A 160 15.27 4.41 6.16
N GLY A 161 14.67 5.58 6.35
CA GLY A 161 14.91 6.43 7.52
C GLY A 161 14.58 5.73 8.83
N MET A 162 13.43 5.07 8.92
CA MET A 162 13.05 4.29 10.10
C MET A 162 14.00 3.12 10.38
N ALA A 163 14.48 2.44 9.35
CA ALA A 163 15.45 1.35 9.51
C ALA A 163 16.78 1.87 10.06
N ILE A 164 17.29 2.98 9.54
CA ILE A 164 18.50 3.63 10.05
C ILE A 164 18.32 4.07 11.49
N HIS A 165 17.22 4.77 11.79
CA HIS A 165 16.92 5.26 13.14
C HIS A 165 16.77 4.11 14.15
N SER A 166 16.28 2.95 13.75
CA SER A 166 16.15 1.80 14.67
C SER A 166 17.48 1.24 15.17
N VAL A 167 18.56 1.47 14.41
CA VAL A 167 19.91 0.95 14.70
C VAL A 167 20.86 2.06 15.15
N LEU A 168 20.70 3.26 14.63
CA LEU A 168 21.55 4.43 14.92
C LEU A 168 20.67 5.67 15.19
N PRO A 169 20.01 5.74 16.37
CA PRO A 169 19.05 6.80 16.71
C PRO A 169 19.73 8.08 17.19
N ASN A 170 20.64 8.63 16.40
CA ASN A 170 21.42 9.83 16.73
C ASN A 170 21.69 10.67 15.49
N ASP A 171 22.41 11.79 15.66
CA ASP A 171 22.74 12.72 14.57
C ASP A 171 23.51 12.06 13.42
N MET A 172 24.30 11.04 13.69
CA MET A 172 25.05 10.30 12.66
C MET A 172 24.09 9.52 11.75
N GLY A 173 23.06 8.85 12.33
CA GLY A 173 22.03 8.17 11.55
C GLY A 173 21.21 9.14 10.71
N LEU A 174 20.84 10.29 11.28
CA LEU A 174 20.14 11.35 10.55
C LEU A 174 21.01 11.89 9.40
N HIS A 175 22.29 12.13 9.64
CA HIS A 175 23.22 12.62 8.62
C HIS A 175 23.33 11.63 7.43
N LEU A 176 23.48 10.34 7.71
CA LEU A 176 23.53 9.31 6.67
C LEU A 176 22.25 9.28 5.83
N TRP A 177 21.09 9.35 6.48
CA TRP A 177 19.80 9.38 5.79
C TRP A 177 19.63 10.64 4.94
N SER A 178 19.99 11.81 5.46
CA SER A 178 19.97 13.08 4.74
C SER A 178 20.89 13.07 3.53
N GLN A 179 22.12 12.58 3.69
CA GLN A 179 23.08 12.44 2.59
C GLN A 179 22.54 11.56 1.48
N TRP A 180 22.03 10.38 1.81
CA TRP A 180 21.42 9.47 0.84
C TRP A 180 20.19 10.09 0.17
N SER A 181 19.35 10.81 0.93
CA SER A 181 18.18 11.50 0.40
C SER A 181 18.56 12.60 -0.59
N SER A 182 19.62 13.34 -0.33
CA SER A 182 20.09 14.45 -1.19
C SER A 182 20.58 14.01 -2.57
N GLU A 183 20.86 12.73 -2.77
CA GLU A 183 21.20 12.16 -4.08
C GLU A 183 19.96 12.02 -5.00
N ASP A 184 18.74 12.13 -4.46
CA ASP A 184 17.51 12.17 -5.27
C ASP A 184 17.32 13.58 -5.84
N PRO A 185 17.26 13.76 -7.19
CA PRO A 185 17.11 15.08 -7.81
C PRO A 185 15.78 15.79 -7.47
N ASP A 186 14.78 15.06 -6.96
CA ASP A 186 13.51 15.62 -6.52
C ASP A 186 13.49 15.92 -5.00
N TYR A 187 14.62 15.73 -4.31
CA TYR A 187 14.75 16.02 -2.88
C TYR A 187 14.82 17.53 -2.62
N SER A 188 14.08 17.98 -1.61
CA SER A 188 14.10 19.35 -1.12
C SER A 188 14.33 19.33 0.40
N GLU A 189 15.32 20.05 0.87
CA GLU A 189 15.64 20.18 2.31
C GLU A 189 14.48 20.75 3.15
N GLU A 190 13.51 21.41 2.50
CA GLU A 190 12.29 21.92 3.17
C GLU A 190 11.41 20.81 3.77
N TRP A 191 11.75 19.54 3.57
CA TRP A 191 10.97 18.38 4.05
C TRP A 191 11.51 17.82 5.36
N GLU A 192 12.61 18.35 5.87
CA GLU A 192 13.24 17.94 7.15
C GLU A 192 12.72 18.74 8.37
N GLU A 193 11.91 19.79 8.15
CA GLU A 193 11.23 20.57 9.20
C GLU A 193 9.82 19.96 9.47
#